data_260929564dbb4e413a6bc2cad8dbd5c4
#
_entry.id   260929564dbb4e413a6bc2cad8dbd5c4
#
_cell.length_a   1.000
_cell.length_b   1.000
_cell.length_c   1.000
_cell.angle_alpha   90.00
_cell.angle_beta   90.00
_cell.angle_gamma   90.00
#
_symmetry.space_group_name_H-M   'P 1'
#
loop_
_entity.id
_entity.type
_entity.pdbx_description
1 polymer ?
#
loop_
_entity_poly.entity_id
_entity_poly.type
_entity_poly.pdbx_seq_one_letter_code
_entity_poly.pdbx_strand_id
1 'polypeptide(L)'
;MLKRKRIVAYLKRAPSDIRKLFREPLLLIGIILVNVFLFLFIVLPLFKIFQLSFEVNGQFSLGVFVDVLSKRYNVQPLIHSLNLGVAVSILSTVIGFIFAYAVTRVDIPWKRFFSVTATFPIIAPPFMMSLSAILLFGKQGFVSKMILQNLIEFKIYGFYGLLVVETLTYFSTAYLTLYGVLQAIDPALEDAALDLGASKGKVFRSITLPLATPGIASAILLVFSQSLADFGNPMILAGNYTILATQAYLTIVGMYDMKGGAALAILLLIPSLIAFCLQKYWVSRKSYVTVTGKPSTTRIKMDHPVTKFSIFGLCLVLAGIIFLFYGMVFFGSLVKLWGANHSLTINNYKHVFTVGWEFIKDTLILSSIATPIAGILAMIIAFLVVRKNFPGKRLMELVSLLTFAVPGTVVGIGYILAFNQPPLVLTGTAAIIILLFIFRDLAVGVQTGIAELQQIDPSIEEASTDLGADSSHTFRKITLPLITPAFYSGLAFTFVKCMTAISAVIFVVSGKWNLITIAILGSVENSDLSQAAAFSVVIIVFILLALWLIQFLVNQIGGGRKIKFEKAEALQSR
;
A
#
# COMPACT_ATOMS: atom_id res chain seq x y z
N MET A 1 -24.26 -15.32 -23.14
CA MET A 1 -24.26 -14.96 -24.58
C MET A 1 -23.48 -13.67 -24.86
N LEU A 2 -23.65 -12.60 -24.14
CA LEU A 2 -22.95 -11.30 -24.33
C LEU A 2 -21.40 -11.37 -24.28
N LYS A 3 -20.82 -12.18 -23.37
CA LYS A 3 -19.35 -12.36 -23.27
C LYS A 3 -18.77 -13.04 -24.53
N ARG A 4 -19.47 -14.02 -25.10
CA ARG A 4 -19.02 -14.73 -26.31
C ARG A 4 -19.06 -13.83 -27.56
N LYS A 5 -20.08 -12.99 -27.68
CA LYS A 5 -20.16 -11.97 -28.75
C LYS A 5 -19.06 -10.92 -28.66
N ARG A 6 -18.66 -10.49 -27.46
CA ARG A 6 -17.54 -9.55 -27.23
C ARG A 6 -16.18 -10.17 -27.57
N ILE A 7 -15.96 -11.45 -27.27
CA ILE A 7 -14.71 -12.15 -27.64
C ILE A 7 -14.59 -12.32 -29.14
N VAL A 8 -15.67 -12.72 -29.82
CA VAL A 8 -15.69 -12.88 -31.29
C VAL A 8 -15.50 -11.53 -32.00
N ALA A 9 -16.11 -10.45 -31.52
CA ALA A 9 -15.91 -9.10 -32.06
C ALA A 9 -14.46 -8.61 -31.85
N TYR A 10 -13.84 -8.94 -30.72
CA TYR A 10 -12.44 -8.62 -30.44
C TYR A 10 -11.48 -9.36 -31.37
N LEU A 11 -11.69 -10.67 -31.58
CA LEU A 11 -10.87 -11.48 -32.49
C LEU A 11 -10.99 -11.02 -33.96
N LYS A 12 -12.17 -10.50 -34.39
CA LYS A 12 -12.37 -9.94 -35.73
C LYS A 12 -11.70 -8.57 -35.93
N ARG A 13 -11.54 -7.76 -34.87
CA ARG A 13 -10.86 -6.45 -34.91
C ARG A 13 -9.35 -6.53 -34.74
N ALA A 14 -8.84 -7.57 -34.12
CA ALA A 14 -7.41 -7.74 -33.86
C ALA A 14 -6.51 -7.55 -35.11
N PRO A 15 -6.85 -8.04 -36.32
CA PRO A 15 -6.00 -7.83 -37.49
C PRO A 15 -5.91 -6.35 -37.93
N SER A 16 -6.99 -5.59 -37.77
CA SER A 16 -7.01 -4.16 -38.12
C SER A 16 -6.23 -3.32 -37.11
N ASP A 17 -6.31 -3.67 -35.84
CA ASP A 17 -5.60 -2.98 -34.78
C ASP A 17 -4.08 -3.25 -34.85
N ILE A 18 -3.67 -4.49 -35.19
CA ILE A 18 -2.28 -4.84 -35.46
C ILE A 18 -1.74 -4.03 -36.66
N ARG A 19 -2.51 -3.91 -37.74
CA ARG A 19 -2.08 -3.16 -38.93
C ARG A 19 -1.90 -1.66 -38.68
N LYS A 20 -2.70 -1.08 -37.77
CA LYS A 20 -2.55 0.31 -37.32
C LYS A 20 -1.29 0.49 -36.47
N LEU A 21 -0.99 -0.47 -35.58
CA LEU A 21 0.22 -0.46 -34.73
C LEU A 21 1.52 -0.46 -35.57
N PHE A 22 1.57 -1.21 -36.68
CA PHE A 22 2.72 -1.19 -37.57
C PHE A 22 2.96 0.15 -38.27
N ARG A 23 1.95 1.04 -38.30
CA ARG A 23 2.09 2.40 -38.82
C ARG A 23 2.65 3.39 -37.77
N GLU A 24 2.64 3.01 -36.48
CA GLU A 24 3.22 3.79 -35.37
C GLU A 24 4.36 2.98 -34.73
N PRO A 25 5.56 2.88 -35.33
CA PRO A 25 6.62 1.98 -34.88
C PRO A 25 7.11 2.30 -33.45
N LEU A 26 7.14 3.56 -33.07
CA LEU A 26 7.54 3.98 -31.72
C LEU A 26 6.55 3.45 -30.66
N LEU A 27 5.25 3.47 -30.95
CA LEU A 27 4.21 2.94 -30.08
C LEU A 27 4.33 1.41 -29.95
N LEU A 28 4.58 0.73 -31.07
CA LEU A 28 4.76 -0.73 -31.09
C LEU A 28 5.97 -1.15 -30.24
N ILE A 29 7.12 -0.48 -30.42
CA ILE A 29 8.32 -0.71 -29.61
C ILE A 29 8.02 -0.48 -28.12
N GLY A 30 7.33 0.61 -27.78
CA GLY A 30 6.93 0.90 -26.40
C GLY A 30 6.05 -0.20 -25.78
N ILE A 31 5.05 -0.70 -26.51
CA ILE A 31 4.20 -1.81 -26.05
C ILE A 31 5.01 -3.08 -25.84
N ILE A 32 5.89 -3.45 -26.76
CA ILE A 32 6.73 -4.64 -26.65
C ILE A 32 7.65 -4.52 -25.44
N LEU A 33 8.34 -3.39 -25.30
CA LEU A 33 9.29 -3.14 -24.22
C LEU A 33 8.62 -3.20 -22.85
N VAL A 34 7.45 -2.57 -22.70
CA VAL A 34 6.65 -2.65 -21.46
C VAL A 34 6.25 -4.09 -21.14
N ASN A 35 5.73 -4.85 -22.13
CA ASN A 35 5.35 -6.25 -21.90
C ASN A 35 6.56 -7.14 -21.54
N VAL A 36 7.71 -6.92 -22.18
CA VAL A 36 8.96 -7.64 -21.84
C VAL A 36 9.37 -7.33 -20.41
N PHE A 37 9.33 -6.09 -19.97
CA PHE A 37 9.67 -5.72 -18.59
C PHE A 37 8.67 -6.29 -17.59
N LEU A 38 7.37 -6.21 -17.85
CA LEU A 38 6.36 -6.84 -16.99
C LEU A 38 6.55 -8.36 -16.90
N PHE A 39 6.88 -9.01 -18.03
CA PHE A 39 7.17 -10.43 -18.04
C PHE A 39 8.41 -10.76 -17.21
N LEU A 40 9.53 -10.07 -17.46
CA LEU A 40 10.82 -10.36 -16.79
C LEU A 40 10.77 -10.08 -15.28
N PHE A 41 10.11 -9.00 -14.84
CA PHE A 41 10.19 -8.54 -13.46
C PHE A 41 8.94 -8.80 -12.61
N ILE A 42 7.84 -9.28 -13.21
CA ILE A 42 6.65 -9.70 -12.47
C ILE A 42 6.34 -11.19 -12.72
N VAL A 43 6.22 -11.59 -14.00
CA VAL A 43 5.76 -12.94 -14.32
C VAL A 43 6.85 -13.97 -14.07
N LEU A 44 8.07 -13.72 -14.53
CA LEU A 44 9.20 -14.66 -14.38
C LEU A 44 9.54 -14.99 -12.91
N PRO A 45 9.62 -14.02 -11.96
CA PRO A 45 9.80 -14.34 -10.55
C PRO A 45 8.70 -15.24 -9.98
N LEU A 46 7.44 -14.96 -10.29
CA LEU A 46 6.33 -15.80 -9.86
C LEU A 46 6.37 -17.19 -10.50
N PHE A 47 6.71 -17.26 -11.78
CA PHE A 47 6.89 -18.53 -12.48
C PHE A 47 8.00 -19.38 -11.85
N LYS A 48 9.12 -18.78 -11.42
CA LYS A 48 10.21 -19.49 -10.74
C LYS A 48 9.78 -20.06 -9.39
N ILE A 49 8.96 -19.34 -8.63
CA ILE A 49 8.37 -19.88 -7.39
C ILE A 49 7.50 -21.10 -7.73
N PHE A 50 6.62 -20.97 -8.73
CA PHE A 50 5.77 -22.08 -9.18
C PHE A 50 6.62 -23.27 -9.62
N GLN A 51 7.59 -23.06 -10.50
CA GLN A 51 8.47 -24.12 -10.98
C GLN A 51 9.09 -24.88 -9.80
N LEU A 52 9.73 -24.16 -8.87
CA LEU A 52 10.46 -24.78 -7.77
C LEU A 52 9.55 -25.53 -6.77
N SER A 53 8.35 -25.01 -6.53
CA SER A 53 7.40 -25.61 -5.57
C SER A 53 6.70 -26.86 -6.11
N PHE A 54 6.64 -27.04 -7.44
CA PHE A 54 6.02 -28.19 -8.07
C PHE A 54 7.03 -29.16 -8.70
N GLU A 55 8.35 -28.96 -8.46
CA GLU A 55 9.39 -29.77 -9.06
C GLU A 55 10.09 -30.68 -8.04
N VAL A 56 9.93 -32.00 -8.21
CA VAL A 56 10.67 -33.02 -7.48
C VAL A 56 11.42 -33.88 -8.49
N ASN A 57 12.75 -33.94 -8.39
CA ASN A 57 13.63 -34.69 -9.30
C ASN A 57 13.41 -34.43 -10.81
N GLY A 58 13.12 -33.16 -11.17
CA GLY A 58 12.86 -32.76 -12.55
C GLY A 58 11.46 -33.09 -13.08
N GLN A 59 10.57 -33.63 -12.25
CA GLN A 59 9.20 -33.98 -12.61
C GLN A 59 8.18 -33.12 -11.84
N PHE A 60 7.05 -32.83 -12.47
CA PHE A 60 5.95 -32.14 -11.81
C PHE A 60 5.36 -33.02 -10.71
N SER A 61 5.34 -32.53 -9.48
CA SER A 61 4.86 -33.27 -8.31
C SER A 61 4.31 -32.33 -7.25
N LEU A 62 3.28 -32.76 -6.54
CA LEU A 62 2.77 -32.14 -5.31
C LEU A 62 3.58 -32.55 -4.06
N GLY A 63 4.64 -33.35 -4.22
CA GLY A 63 5.40 -33.90 -3.10
C GLY A 63 5.96 -32.83 -2.15
N VAL A 64 6.40 -31.67 -2.67
CA VAL A 64 6.88 -30.55 -1.84
C VAL A 64 5.76 -30.03 -0.93
N PHE A 65 4.53 -29.87 -1.45
CA PHE A 65 3.39 -29.43 -0.65
C PHE A 65 2.97 -30.47 0.39
N VAL A 66 3.01 -31.76 0.05
CA VAL A 66 2.72 -32.85 0.99
C VAL A 66 3.73 -32.82 2.14
N ASP A 67 5.03 -32.70 1.83
CA ASP A 67 6.10 -32.60 2.83
C ASP A 67 5.93 -31.34 3.71
N VAL A 68 5.69 -30.19 3.11
CA VAL A 68 5.50 -28.92 3.84
C VAL A 68 4.27 -28.98 4.74
N LEU A 69 3.14 -29.49 4.25
CA LEU A 69 1.89 -29.55 5.00
C LEU A 69 1.83 -30.72 6.01
N SER A 70 2.71 -31.71 5.90
CA SER A 70 2.84 -32.76 6.92
C SER A 70 3.47 -32.26 8.23
N LYS A 71 4.23 -31.17 8.15
CA LYS A 71 4.98 -30.61 9.27
C LYS A 71 4.15 -29.55 10.02
N ARG A 72 3.86 -29.83 11.28
CA ARG A 72 3.03 -28.96 12.12
C ARG A 72 3.57 -27.51 12.19
N TYR A 73 4.88 -27.33 12.21
CA TYR A 73 5.53 -26.02 12.27
C TYR A 73 5.34 -25.18 10.99
N ASN A 74 4.83 -25.75 9.90
CA ASN A 74 4.42 -25.05 8.68
C ASN A 74 2.90 -24.81 8.60
N VAL A 75 2.11 -25.77 9.10
CA VAL A 75 0.63 -25.65 9.08
C VAL A 75 0.14 -24.62 10.09
N GLN A 76 0.71 -24.60 11.29
CA GLN A 76 0.33 -23.61 12.31
C GLN A 76 0.48 -22.17 11.84
N PRO A 77 1.62 -21.72 11.22
CA PRO A 77 1.75 -20.38 10.66
C PRO A 77 0.70 -20.03 9.60
N LEU A 78 0.23 -20.99 8.81
CA LEU A 78 -0.86 -20.76 7.86
C LEU A 78 -2.16 -20.42 8.59
N ILE A 79 -2.52 -21.21 9.60
CA ILE A 79 -3.73 -20.99 10.41
C ILE A 79 -3.61 -19.67 11.18
N HIS A 80 -2.44 -19.39 11.76
CA HIS A 80 -2.16 -18.15 12.47
C HIS A 80 -2.34 -16.93 11.56
N SER A 81 -1.81 -16.97 10.34
CA SER A 81 -1.94 -15.87 9.37
C SER A 81 -3.40 -15.62 9.00
N LEU A 82 -4.17 -16.66 8.75
CA LEU A 82 -5.58 -16.51 8.40
C LEU A 82 -6.40 -15.95 9.57
N ASN A 83 -6.20 -16.46 10.79
CA ASN A 83 -6.90 -15.99 11.98
C ASN A 83 -6.55 -14.54 12.30
N LEU A 84 -5.26 -14.19 12.27
CA LEU A 84 -4.81 -12.83 12.50
C LEU A 84 -5.36 -11.88 11.43
N GLY A 85 -5.23 -12.25 10.15
CA GLY A 85 -5.71 -11.44 9.03
C GLY A 85 -7.21 -11.15 9.09
N VAL A 86 -8.02 -12.13 9.46
CA VAL A 86 -9.48 -11.93 9.65
C VAL A 86 -9.75 -11.01 10.83
N ALA A 87 -9.12 -11.24 11.98
CA ALA A 87 -9.33 -10.42 13.17
C ALA A 87 -8.89 -8.95 12.96
N VAL A 88 -7.69 -8.75 12.40
CA VAL A 88 -7.14 -7.42 12.07
C VAL A 88 -8.02 -6.71 11.06
N SER A 89 -8.46 -7.38 9.99
CA SER A 89 -9.28 -6.75 8.96
C SER A 89 -10.62 -6.25 9.48
N ILE A 90 -11.25 -6.99 10.38
CA ILE A 90 -12.51 -6.57 11.01
C ILE A 90 -12.28 -5.38 11.93
N LEU A 91 -11.32 -5.46 12.87
CA LEU A 91 -11.06 -4.40 13.85
C LEU A 91 -10.57 -3.11 13.17
N SER A 92 -9.65 -3.21 12.23
CA SER A 92 -9.16 -2.06 11.44
C SER A 92 -10.29 -1.39 10.66
N THR A 93 -11.21 -2.19 10.09
CA THR A 93 -12.35 -1.64 9.34
C THR A 93 -13.33 -0.93 10.27
N VAL A 94 -13.59 -1.47 11.47
CA VAL A 94 -14.44 -0.80 12.48
C VAL A 94 -13.83 0.54 12.88
N ILE A 95 -12.55 0.58 13.24
CA ILE A 95 -11.85 1.82 13.63
C ILE A 95 -11.83 2.81 12.45
N GLY A 96 -11.47 2.33 11.26
CA GLY A 96 -11.46 3.15 10.04
C GLY A 96 -12.84 3.73 9.72
N PHE A 97 -13.92 2.94 9.89
CA PHE A 97 -15.29 3.41 9.71
C PHE A 97 -15.67 4.51 10.72
N ILE A 98 -15.29 4.35 12.00
CA ILE A 98 -15.56 5.35 13.04
C ILE A 98 -14.92 6.69 12.65
N PHE A 99 -13.64 6.71 12.28
CA PHE A 99 -12.98 7.95 11.84
C PHE A 99 -13.60 8.52 10.56
N ALA A 100 -13.86 7.67 9.56
CA ALA A 100 -14.44 8.11 8.29
C ALA A 100 -15.84 8.71 8.49
N TYR A 101 -16.68 8.06 9.30
CA TYR A 101 -18.01 8.53 9.64
C TYR A 101 -17.97 9.83 10.46
N ALA A 102 -17.09 9.91 11.45
CA ALA A 102 -16.88 11.09 12.28
C ALA A 102 -16.55 12.33 11.43
N VAL A 103 -15.58 12.19 10.52
CA VAL A 103 -15.11 13.30 9.68
C VAL A 103 -16.12 13.69 8.61
N THR A 104 -16.88 12.72 8.04
CA THR A 104 -17.78 12.98 6.90
C THR A 104 -19.21 13.30 7.30
N ARG A 105 -19.76 12.72 8.39
CA ARG A 105 -21.17 12.76 8.75
C ARG A 105 -21.49 13.50 10.04
N VAL A 106 -20.52 13.63 10.95
CA VAL A 106 -20.75 14.25 12.27
C VAL A 106 -20.11 15.63 12.31
N ASP A 107 -20.75 16.58 13.00
CA ASP A 107 -20.16 17.91 13.17
C ASP A 107 -19.25 17.97 14.41
N ILE A 108 -18.16 17.19 14.37
CA ILE A 108 -17.15 17.20 15.44
C ILE A 108 -16.16 18.35 15.25
N PRO A 109 -15.60 18.89 16.35
CA PRO A 109 -14.47 19.81 16.27
C PRO A 109 -13.21 19.07 15.76
N TRP A 110 -12.24 19.82 15.25
CA TRP A 110 -10.93 19.32 14.83
C TRP A 110 -10.94 18.22 13.76
N LYS A 111 -11.89 18.24 12.83
CA LYS A 111 -11.98 17.23 11.74
C LYS A 111 -10.68 17.01 11.00
N ARG A 112 -9.94 18.10 10.71
CA ARG A 112 -8.64 18.03 10.03
C ARG A 112 -7.61 17.28 10.86
N PHE A 113 -7.58 17.50 12.18
CA PHE A 113 -6.70 16.76 13.10
C PHE A 113 -6.98 15.25 13.05
N PHE A 114 -8.26 14.84 13.16
CA PHE A 114 -8.62 13.43 13.11
C PHE A 114 -8.31 12.79 11.74
N SER A 115 -8.52 13.53 10.65
CA SER A 115 -8.16 13.05 9.30
C SER A 115 -6.65 12.85 9.16
N VAL A 116 -5.84 13.78 9.62
CA VAL A 116 -4.37 13.67 9.61
C VAL A 116 -3.92 12.51 10.49
N THR A 117 -4.46 12.39 11.72
CA THR A 117 -4.15 11.27 12.62
C THR A 117 -4.48 9.93 12.00
N ALA A 118 -5.63 9.81 11.34
CA ALA A 118 -6.04 8.57 10.69
C ALA A 118 -5.17 8.19 9.47
N THR A 119 -4.50 9.15 8.83
CA THR A 119 -3.61 8.89 7.68
C THR A 119 -2.15 8.72 8.08
N PHE A 120 -1.76 9.12 9.28
CA PHE A 120 -0.38 9.13 9.73
C PHE A 120 0.33 7.76 9.66
N PRO A 121 -0.30 6.62 10.04
CA PRO A 121 0.32 5.30 9.95
C PRO A 121 0.75 4.86 8.54
N ILE A 122 0.22 5.47 7.48
CA ILE A 122 0.63 5.16 6.11
C ILE A 122 2.06 5.62 5.81
N ILE A 123 2.48 6.71 6.45
CA ILE A 123 3.80 7.34 6.25
C ILE A 123 4.87 6.64 7.10
N ALA A 124 4.46 6.11 8.25
CA ALA A 124 5.38 5.47 9.19
C ALA A 124 5.80 4.06 8.73
N PRO A 125 7.03 3.61 9.04
CA PRO A 125 7.43 2.23 8.82
C PRO A 125 6.49 1.26 9.55
N PRO A 126 6.04 0.16 8.92
CA PRO A 126 5.02 -0.74 9.49
C PRO A 126 5.40 -1.27 10.89
N PHE A 127 6.65 -1.69 11.07
CA PHE A 127 7.17 -2.26 12.32
C PHE A 127 7.36 -1.23 13.46
N MET A 128 7.19 0.06 13.19
CA MET A 128 7.31 1.10 14.23
C MET A 128 6.26 0.93 15.32
N MET A 129 5.07 0.45 14.98
CA MET A 129 4.04 0.12 15.97
C MET A 129 4.46 -1.04 16.86
N SER A 130 5.13 -2.07 16.32
CA SER A 130 5.69 -3.17 17.10
C SER A 130 6.79 -2.71 18.04
N LEU A 131 7.71 -1.87 17.56
CA LEU A 131 8.75 -1.27 18.39
C LEU A 131 8.12 -0.47 19.54
N SER A 132 7.13 0.38 19.25
CA SER A 132 6.42 1.12 20.28
C SER A 132 5.74 0.22 21.30
N ALA A 133 5.09 -0.85 20.84
CA ALA A 133 4.45 -1.82 21.72
C ALA A 133 5.46 -2.45 22.71
N ILE A 134 6.67 -2.76 22.25
CA ILE A 134 7.75 -3.27 23.11
C ILE A 134 8.24 -2.20 24.07
N LEU A 135 8.42 -0.96 23.61
CA LEU A 135 8.81 0.16 24.47
C LEU A 135 7.75 0.46 25.55
N LEU A 136 6.47 0.28 25.26
CA LEU A 136 5.38 0.49 26.22
C LEU A 136 5.16 -0.72 27.13
N PHE A 137 4.97 -1.90 26.56
CA PHE A 137 4.40 -3.07 27.23
C PHE A 137 5.35 -4.29 27.28
N GLY A 138 6.56 -4.19 26.74
CA GLY A 138 7.58 -5.23 26.84
C GLY A 138 8.01 -5.45 28.31
N LYS A 139 8.81 -6.48 28.59
CA LYS A 139 9.29 -6.78 29.95
C LYS A 139 10.01 -5.59 30.61
N GLN A 140 10.68 -4.76 29.85
CA GLN A 140 11.33 -3.51 30.28
C GLN A 140 10.56 -2.28 29.80
N GLY A 141 9.28 -2.44 29.45
CA GLY A 141 8.45 -1.39 28.90
C GLY A 141 8.07 -0.34 29.95
N PHE A 142 7.81 0.88 29.45
CA PHE A 142 7.46 2.02 30.31
C PHE A 142 6.24 1.74 31.20
N VAL A 143 5.16 1.21 30.60
CA VAL A 143 3.94 0.87 31.36
C VAL A 143 4.19 -0.32 32.30
N SER A 144 4.81 -1.39 31.79
CA SER A 144 5.01 -2.61 32.57
C SER A 144 5.92 -2.40 33.78
N LYS A 145 7.04 -1.71 33.59
CA LYS A 145 8.06 -1.56 34.64
C LYS A 145 7.86 -0.29 35.48
N MET A 146 7.63 0.87 34.85
CA MET A 146 7.59 2.15 35.57
C MET A 146 6.22 2.46 36.17
N ILE A 147 5.11 2.08 35.52
CA ILE A 147 3.77 2.37 36.02
C ILE A 147 3.26 1.22 36.88
N LEU A 148 3.31 0.00 36.38
CA LEU A 148 2.70 -1.16 37.03
C LEU A 148 3.69 -1.97 37.88
N GLN A 149 4.99 -1.61 37.90
CA GLN A 149 6.03 -2.30 38.64
C GLN A 149 6.02 -3.82 38.47
N ASN A 150 5.67 -4.28 37.27
CA ASN A 150 5.47 -5.69 36.87
C ASN A 150 4.36 -6.43 37.65
N LEU A 151 3.40 -5.71 38.26
CA LEU A 151 2.23 -6.31 38.91
C LEU A 151 1.30 -7.01 37.90
N ILE A 152 1.28 -6.50 36.64
CA ILE A 152 0.51 -7.07 35.53
C ILE A 152 1.49 -7.39 34.40
N GLU A 153 1.57 -8.65 34.01
CA GLU A 153 2.37 -9.07 32.87
C GLU A 153 1.55 -8.97 31.58
N PHE A 154 1.91 -8.02 30.72
CA PHE A 154 1.29 -7.91 29.40
C PHE A 154 1.89 -8.96 28.46
N LYS A 155 1.04 -9.84 27.94
CA LYS A 155 1.43 -10.77 26.87
C LYS A 155 1.45 -10.05 25.51
N ILE A 156 2.42 -9.12 25.36
CA ILE A 156 2.56 -8.33 24.12
C ILE A 156 3.11 -9.15 22.95
N TYR A 157 3.85 -10.21 23.24
CA TYR A 157 4.33 -11.13 22.21
C TYR A 157 3.26 -12.16 21.84
N GLY A 158 3.08 -12.41 20.53
CA GLY A 158 2.10 -13.35 20.01
C GLY A 158 0.82 -12.70 19.48
N PHE A 159 -0.26 -13.46 19.44
CA PHE A 159 -1.51 -13.08 18.77
C PHE A 159 -2.06 -11.70 19.21
N TYR A 160 -2.20 -11.48 20.50
CA TYR A 160 -2.84 -10.25 21.00
C TYR A 160 -2.04 -8.99 20.71
N GLY A 161 -0.71 -9.06 20.86
CA GLY A 161 0.15 -7.93 20.52
C GLY A 161 0.15 -7.63 19.03
N LEU A 162 0.24 -8.66 18.19
CA LEU A 162 0.12 -8.53 16.75
C LEU A 162 -1.24 -7.96 16.36
N LEU A 163 -2.33 -8.45 16.95
CA LEU A 163 -3.68 -7.96 16.70
C LEU A 163 -3.81 -6.46 16.94
N VAL A 164 -3.31 -5.96 18.08
CA VAL A 164 -3.36 -4.53 18.40
C VAL A 164 -2.48 -3.73 17.44
N VAL A 165 -1.24 -4.15 17.23
CA VAL A 165 -0.25 -3.43 16.42
C VAL A 165 -0.66 -3.38 14.95
N GLU A 166 -1.05 -4.51 14.35
CA GLU A 166 -1.49 -4.53 12.96
C GLU A 166 -2.82 -3.77 12.77
N THR A 167 -3.73 -3.83 13.75
CA THR A 167 -4.96 -3.03 13.72
C THR A 167 -4.64 -1.55 13.66
N LEU A 168 -3.74 -1.05 14.52
CA LEU A 168 -3.30 0.35 14.54
C LEU A 168 -2.45 0.74 13.31
N THR A 169 -1.81 -0.23 12.67
CA THR A 169 -1.06 0.00 11.42
C THR A 169 -2.00 0.12 10.22
N TYR A 170 -2.97 -0.79 10.09
CA TYR A 170 -3.75 -0.93 8.86
C TYR A 170 -5.14 -0.26 8.88
N PHE A 171 -5.62 0.25 10.03
CA PHE A 171 -6.89 0.98 10.05
C PHE A 171 -6.88 2.22 9.14
N SER A 172 -5.72 2.79 8.88
CA SER A 172 -5.55 3.92 7.96
C SER A 172 -5.99 3.60 6.54
N THR A 173 -5.69 2.38 6.07
CA THR A 173 -6.14 1.89 4.75
C THR A 173 -7.66 1.74 4.71
N ALA A 174 -8.24 1.17 5.79
CA ALA A 174 -9.69 1.09 5.93
C ALA A 174 -10.33 2.48 5.98
N TYR A 175 -9.74 3.41 6.74
CA TYR A 175 -10.19 4.80 6.83
C TYR A 175 -10.24 5.47 5.46
N LEU A 176 -9.15 5.43 4.68
CA LEU A 176 -9.12 6.08 3.37
C LEU A 176 -10.13 5.49 2.40
N THR A 177 -10.27 4.16 2.39
CA THR A 177 -11.26 3.46 1.56
C THR A 177 -12.67 3.90 1.93
N LEU A 178 -13.02 3.89 3.21
CA LEU A 178 -14.35 4.21 3.71
C LEU A 178 -14.64 5.72 3.65
N TYR A 179 -13.65 6.56 3.84
CA TYR A 179 -13.76 8.01 3.67
C TYR A 179 -14.16 8.35 2.23
N GLY A 180 -13.50 7.75 1.24
CA GLY A 180 -13.87 7.92 -0.18
C GLY A 180 -15.29 7.44 -0.49
N VAL A 181 -15.67 6.26 0.02
CA VAL A 181 -17.01 5.70 -0.17
C VAL A 181 -18.09 6.58 0.47
N LEU A 182 -17.88 6.99 1.73
CA LEU A 182 -18.85 7.85 2.43
C LEU A 182 -18.96 9.23 1.76
N GLN A 183 -17.90 9.76 1.19
CA GLN A 183 -17.97 11.00 0.42
C GLN A 183 -18.71 10.84 -0.91
N ALA A 184 -18.68 9.68 -1.54
CA ALA A 184 -19.35 9.42 -2.81
C ALA A 184 -20.88 9.18 -2.66
N ILE A 185 -21.38 8.90 -1.45
CA ILE A 185 -22.83 8.77 -1.19
C ILE A 185 -23.47 10.16 -1.31
N ASP A 186 -24.51 10.27 -2.16
CA ASP A 186 -25.25 11.52 -2.38
C ASP A 186 -25.97 11.94 -1.09
N PRO A 187 -25.69 13.14 -0.55
CA PRO A 187 -26.36 13.67 0.62
C PRO A 187 -27.89 13.78 0.46
N ALA A 188 -28.38 14.04 -0.76
CA ALA A 188 -29.79 14.19 -1.03
C ALA A 188 -30.63 12.95 -0.62
N LEU A 189 -30.03 11.75 -0.65
CA LEU A 189 -30.70 10.52 -0.20
C LEU A 189 -30.90 10.51 1.32
N GLU A 190 -29.93 11.02 2.08
CA GLU A 190 -30.00 11.11 3.54
C GLU A 190 -30.96 12.24 3.95
N ASP A 191 -30.91 13.38 3.25
CA ASP A 191 -31.76 14.54 3.49
C ASP A 191 -33.24 14.23 3.20
N ALA A 192 -33.54 13.60 2.05
CA ALA A 192 -34.90 13.20 1.70
C ALA A 192 -35.52 12.24 2.74
N ALA A 193 -34.73 11.34 3.31
CA ALA A 193 -35.24 10.45 4.36
C ALA A 193 -35.51 11.20 5.67
N LEU A 194 -34.71 12.21 6.01
CA LEU A 194 -34.96 13.10 7.16
C LEU A 194 -36.24 13.93 6.97
N ASP A 195 -36.46 14.47 5.77
CA ASP A 195 -37.65 15.24 5.39
C ASP A 195 -38.93 14.37 5.45
N LEU A 196 -38.79 13.06 5.15
CA LEU A 196 -39.88 12.09 5.35
C LEU A 196 -40.08 11.67 6.82
N GLY A 197 -39.41 12.30 7.77
CA GLY A 197 -39.54 12.03 9.20
C GLY A 197 -38.75 10.85 9.72
N ALA A 198 -37.80 10.32 8.98
CA ALA A 198 -36.93 9.25 9.48
C ALA A 198 -35.97 9.80 10.57
N SER A 199 -35.84 9.07 11.68
CA SER A 199 -34.80 9.42 12.66
C SER A 199 -33.40 9.23 12.09
N LYS A 200 -32.41 10.00 12.58
CA LYS A 200 -30.98 9.89 12.13
C LYS A 200 -30.41 8.47 12.24
N GLY A 201 -30.81 7.72 13.29
CA GLY A 201 -30.44 6.31 13.44
C GLY A 201 -31.06 5.40 12.38
N LYS A 202 -32.29 5.71 11.92
CA LYS A 202 -32.95 5.00 10.83
C LYS A 202 -32.28 5.30 9.51
N VAL A 203 -31.92 6.56 9.23
CA VAL A 203 -31.15 6.97 8.04
C VAL A 203 -29.82 6.23 8.00
N PHE A 204 -29.08 6.19 9.10
CA PHE A 204 -27.81 5.45 9.18
C PHE A 204 -27.97 3.97 8.81
N ARG A 205 -28.95 3.28 9.43
CA ARG A 205 -29.17 1.83 9.23
C ARG A 205 -29.76 1.47 7.85
N SER A 206 -30.63 2.35 7.30
CA SER A 206 -31.41 2.04 6.09
C SER A 206 -30.79 2.62 4.81
N ILE A 207 -29.93 3.65 4.90
CA ILE A 207 -29.33 4.35 3.76
C ILE A 207 -27.81 4.30 3.84
N THR A 208 -27.21 4.94 4.84
CA THR A 208 -25.75 5.13 4.89
C THR A 208 -25.02 3.79 4.99
N LEU A 209 -25.42 2.90 5.89
CA LEU A 209 -24.75 1.61 6.10
C LEU A 209 -24.92 0.65 4.91
N PRO A 210 -26.13 0.46 4.34
CA PRO A 210 -26.30 -0.38 3.15
C PRO A 210 -25.53 0.14 1.93
N LEU A 211 -25.51 1.46 1.69
CA LEU A 211 -24.74 2.06 0.60
C LEU A 211 -23.22 1.98 0.84
N ALA A 212 -22.78 2.00 2.09
CA ALA A 212 -21.37 1.83 2.45
C ALA A 212 -20.92 0.35 2.45
N THR A 213 -21.83 -0.63 2.47
CA THR A 213 -21.51 -2.08 2.58
C THR A 213 -20.48 -2.56 1.56
N PRO A 214 -20.54 -2.20 0.26
CA PRO A 214 -19.49 -2.59 -0.70
C PRO A 214 -18.13 -2.00 -0.33
N GLY A 215 -18.10 -0.77 0.18
CA GLY A 215 -16.88 -0.13 0.68
C GLY A 215 -16.33 -0.81 1.92
N ILE A 216 -17.19 -1.23 2.85
CA ILE A 216 -16.81 -1.98 4.05
C ILE A 216 -16.20 -3.33 3.65
N ALA A 217 -16.85 -4.06 2.73
CA ALA A 217 -16.31 -5.31 2.21
C ALA A 217 -14.96 -5.12 1.51
N SER A 218 -14.80 -4.04 0.73
CA SER A 218 -13.52 -3.69 0.10
C SER A 218 -12.45 -3.40 1.13
N ALA A 219 -12.75 -2.63 2.18
CA ALA A 219 -11.81 -2.30 3.25
C ALA A 219 -11.35 -3.57 4.00
N ILE A 220 -12.28 -4.48 4.35
CA ILE A 220 -11.95 -5.77 4.97
C ILE A 220 -10.99 -6.57 4.09
N LEU A 221 -11.28 -6.74 2.80
CA LEU A 221 -10.45 -7.52 1.89
C LEU A 221 -9.06 -6.89 1.66
N LEU A 222 -8.98 -5.56 1.58
CA LEU A 222 -7.71 -4.84 1.46
C LEU A 222 -6.85 -5.03 2.72
N VAL A 223 -7.42 -4.80 3.90
CA VAL A 223 -6.68 -4.95 5.16
C VAL A 223 -6.30 -6.41 5.41
N PHE A 224 -7.17 -7.36 5.09
CA PHE A 224 -6.85 -8.78 5.15
C PHE A 224 -5.62 -9.13 4.29
N SER A 225 -5.59 -8.64 3.04
CA SER A 225 -4.42 -8.84 2.17
C SER A 225 -3.16 -8.18 2.71
N GLN A 226 -3.27 -7.01 3.35
CA GLN A 226 -2.13 -6.31 3.96
C GLN A 226 -1.60 -7.04 5.20
N SER A 227 -2.49 -7.54 6.07
CA SER A 227 -2.10 -8.33 7.24
C SER A 227 -1.42 -9.65 6.84
N LEU A 228 -1.96 -10.37 5.83
CA LEU A 228 -1.29 -11.56 5.29
C LEU A 228 0.12 -11.25 4.72
N ALA A 229 0.28 -10.08 4.13
CA ALA A 229 1.54 -9.65 3.52
C ALA A 229 2.51 -9.02 4.54
N ASP A 230 2.07 -8.82 5.79
CA ASP A 230 2.93 -8.23 6.82
C ASP A 230 4.06 -9.21 7.19
N PHE A 231 5.24 -8.65 7.24
CA PHE A 231 6.44 -9.35 7.64
C PHE A 231 7.10 -8.62 8.83
N GLY A 232 7.07 -7.30 8.79
CA GLY A 232 7.82 -6.46 9.71
C GLY A 232 7.32 -6.55 11.16
N ASN A 233 6.01 -6.40 11.38
CA ASN A 233 5.44 -6.51 12.72
C ASN A 233 5.60 -7.93 13.31
N PRO A 234 5.27 -9.01 12.58
CA PRO A 234 5.46 -10.36 13.09
C PRO A 234 6.92 -10.75 13.34
N MET A 235 7.85 -10.26 12.53
CA MET A 235 9.28 -10.55 12.75
C MET A 235 9.75 -10.06 14.12
N ILE A 236 9.19 -8.95 14.59
CA ILE A 236 9.55 -8.33 15.88
C ILE A 236 8.70 -8.87 17.04
N LEU A 237 7.39 -9.10 16.81
CA LEU A 237 6.43 -9.26 17.90
C LEU A 237 5.74 -10.63 17.97
N ALA A 238 5.90 -11.49 16.95
CA ALA A 238 5.20 -12.76 16.92
C ALA A 238 5.57 -13.71 18.06
N GLY A 239 6.82 -13.70 18.51
CA GLY A 239 7.28 -14.70 19.49
C GLY A 239 7.00 -16.12 19.00
N ASN A 240 6.24 -16.89 19.78
CA ASN A 240 5.84 -18.25 19.38
C ASN A 240 4.64 -18.31 18.41
N TYR A 241 4.02 -17.17 18.09
CA TYR A 241 2.88 -17.08 17.16
C TYR A 241 3.36 -16.78 15.74
N THR A 242 4.27 -17.61 15.23
CA THR A 242 4.83 -17.44 13.88
C THR A 242 3.72 -17.40 12.84
N ILE A 243 3.82 -16.49 11.87
CA ILE A 243 2.92 -16.38 10.72
C ILE A 243 3.61 -16.87 9.44
N LEU A 244 2.83 -17.09 8.39
CA LEU A 244 3.30 -17.74 7.16
C LEU A 244 4.40 -16.94 6.44
N ALA A 245 4.31 -15.59 6.44
CA ALA A 245 5.32 -14.72 5.82
C ALA A 245 6.70 -14.85 6.50
N THR A 246 6.73 -14.85 7.84
CA THR A 246 7.97 -15.04 8.60
C THR A 246 8.46 -16.50 8.54
N GLN A 247 7.55 -17.48 8.52
CA GLN A 247 7.91 -18.89 8.34
C GLN A 247 8.59 -19.13 6.98
N ALA A 248 8.08 -18.56 5.89
CA ALA A 248 8.71 -18.67 4.57
C ALA A 248 10.14 -18.09 4.57
N TYR A 249 10.35 -16.96 5.24
CA TYR A 249 11.67 -16.36 5.41
C TYR A 249 12.61 -17.29 6.21
N LEU A 250 12.18 -17.77 7.37
CA LEU A 250 12.97 -18.67 8.21
C LEU A 250 13.33 -19.99 7.50
N THR A 251 12.42 -20.51 6.67
CA THR A 251 12.65 -21.73 5.87
C THR A 251 13.75 -21.49 4.82
N ILE A 252 13.74 -20.34 4.13
CA ILE A 252 14.75 -20.03 3.11
C ILE A 252 16.07 -19.62 3.73
N VAL A 253 16.06 -18.64 4.65
CA VAL A 253 17.28 -18.01 5.17
C VAL A 253 17.87 -18.80 6.33
N GLY A 254 17.01 -19.34 7.20
CA GLY A 254 17.44 -20.09 8.39
C GLY A 254 17.71 -21.57 8.12
N MET A 255 16.89 -22.21 7.27
CA MET A 255 17.02 -23.66 6.98
C MET A 255 17.62 -23.97 5.60
N TYR A 256 17.87 -22.94 4.77
CA TYR A 256 18.35 -23.09 3.38
C TYR A 256 17.44 -23.97 2.49
N ASP A 257 16.16 -24.14 2.87
CA ASP A 257 15.19 -24.92 2.10
C ASP A 257 14.42 -24.01 1.12
N MET A 258 14.98 -23.86 -0.08
CA MET A 258 14.38 -23.05 -1.15
C MET A 258 13.06 -23.63 -1.65
N LYS A 259 12.91 -24.97 -1.70
CA LYS A 259 11.69 -25.64 -2.19
C LYS A 259 10.54 -25.48 -1.20
N GLY A 260 10.81 -25.76 0.07
CA GLY A 260 9.85 -25.54 1.15
C GLY A 260 9.41 -24.08 1.25
N GLY A 261 10.36 -23.15 1.18
CA GLY A 261 10.07 -21.73 1.19
C GLY A 261 9.24 -21.26 -0.02
N ALA A 262 9.50 -21.79 -1.23
CA ALA A 262 8.68 -21.52 -2.41
C ALA A 262 7.25 -22.07 -2.26
N ALA A 263 7.07 -23.26 -1.70
CA ALA A 263 5.75 -23.80 -1.41
C ALA A 263 4.98 -22.97 -0.37
N LEU A 264 5.64 -22.51 0.71
CA LEU A 264 5.05 -21.60 1.70
C LEU A 264 4.66 -20.24 1.06
N ALA A 265 5.48 -19.73 0.13
CA ALA A 265 5.16 -18.52 -0.63
C ALA A 265 3.88 -18.69 -1.47
N ILE A 266 3.66 -19.85 -2.10
CA ILE A 266 2.42 -20.14 -2.83
C ILE A 266 1.23 -20.24 -1.87
N LEU A 267 1.39 -20.91 -0.72
CA LEU A 267 0.35 -21.00 0.29
C LEU A 267 -0.06 -19.61 0.83
N LEU A 268 0.87 -18.66 0.89
CA LEU A 268 0.60 -17.26 1.23
C LEU A 268 -0.07 -16.50 0.07
N LEU A 269 0.34 -16.78 -1.16
CA LEU A 269 -0.17 -16.12 -2.37
C LEU A 269 -1.66 -16.46 -2.63
N ILE A 270 -2.08 -17.70 -2.40
CA ILE A 270 -3.44 -18.15 -2.71
C ILE A 270 -4.53 -17.32 -1.99
N PRO A 271 -4.55 -17.18 -0.64
CA PRO A 271 -5.57 -16.38 0.04
C PRO A 271 -5.49 -14.90 -0.33
N SER A 272 -4.29 -14.35 -0.59
CA SER A 272 -4.13 -12.97 -1.06
C SER A 272 -4.73 -12.75 -2.44
N LEU A 273 -4.52 -13.67 -3.39
CA LEU A 273 -5.15 -13.64 -4.72
C LEU A 273 -6.67 -13.78 -4.64
N ILE A 274 -7.18 -14.66 -3.78
CA ILE A 274 -8.62 -14.83 -3.56
C ILE A 274 -9.21 -13.51 -3.07
N ALA A 275 -8.63 -12.89 -2.05
CA ALA A 275 -9.09 -11.61 -1.51
C ALA A 275 -9.08 -10.51 -2.58
N PHE A 276 -8.00 -10.41 -3.37
CA PHE A 276 -7.90 -9.46 -4.47
C PHE A 276 -8.97 -9.70 -5.56
N CYS A 277 -9.18 -10.95 -5.96
CA CYS A 277 -10.20 -11.30 -6.94
C CYS A 277 -11.62 -10.98 -6.43
N LEU A 278 -11.91 -11.28 -5.18
CA LEU A 278 -13.18 -10.92 -4.55
C LEU A 278 -13.39 -9.41 -4.53
N GLN A 279 -12.36 -8.65 -4.14
CA GLN A 279 -12.42 -7.19 -4.14
C GLN A 279 -12.64 -6.64 -5.55
N LYS A 280 -11.82 -7.03 -6.52
CA LYS A 280 -11.84 -6.46 -7.88
C LYS A 280 -13.09 -6.86 -8.67
N TYR A 281 -13.55 -8.11 -8.55
CA TYR A 281 -14.60 -8.64 -9.43
C TYR A 281 -15.97 -8.76 -8.77
N TRP A 282 -16.06 -8.92 -7.47
CA TRP A 282 -17.33 -9.10 -6.78
C TRP A 282 -17.80 -7.81 -6.10
N VAL A 283 -16.93 -7.17 -5.33
CA VAL A 283 -17.28 -5.96 -4.58
C VAL A 283 -17.44 -4.76 -5.54
N SER A 284 -16.52 -4.56 -6.48
CA SER A 284 -16.56 -3.43 -7.42
C SER A 284 -17.79 -3.41 -8.35
N ARG A 285 -18.42 -4.58 -8.60
CA ARG A 285 -19.66 -4.65 -9.39
C ARG A 285 -20.90 -4.15 -8.64
N LYS A 286 -20.85 -4.09 -7.30
CA LYS A 286 -21.94 -3.61 -6.46
C LYS A 286 -21.77 -2.16 -6.03
N SER A 287 -20.78 -1.45 -6.57
CA SER A 287 -20.61 -0.02 -6.32
C SER A 287 -21.80 0.75 -6.88
N TYR A 288 -22.51 1.44 -5.99
CA TYR A 288 -23.61 2.31 -6.38
C TYR A 288 -23.03 3.60 -6.94
N VAL A 289 -23.06 3.74 -8.26
CA VAL A 289 -22.78 5.03 -8.94
C VAL A 289 -24.03 5.89 -8.79
N THR A 290 -23.88 7.09 -8.28
CA THR A 290 -24.96 8.08 -8.23
C THR A 290 -25.45 8.39 -9.65
N VAL A 291 -26.76 8.29 -9.87
CA VAL A 291 -27.40 8.44 -11.19
C VAL A 291 -27.45 9.91 -11.65
N THR A 292 -27.26 10.85 -10.73
CA THR A 292 -27.34 12.29 -11.02
C THR A 292 -25.98 12.94 -10.81
N GLY A 293 -25.53 13.62 -11.83
CA GLY A 293 -24.23 14.34 -11.88
C GLY A 293 -23.83 15.10 -10.66
N LYS A 294 -22.99 15.85 -10.41
CA LYS A 294 -22.35 16.53 -9.27
C LYS A 294 -23.13 16.40 -7.95
N PRO A 295 -22.59 15.71 -6.93
CA PRO A 295 -23.19 15.67 -5.60
C PRO A 295 -23.37 17.09 -5.07
N SER A 296 -24.50 17.35 -4.41
CA SER A 296 -24.72 18.64 -3.74
C SER A 296 -23.65 18.85 -2.66
N THR A 297 -23.08 20.04 -2.60
CA THR A 297 -21.97 20.33 -1.67
C THR A 297 -22.41 20.55 -0.22
N THR A 298 -23.70 20.76 0.01
CA THR A 298 -24.29 21.02 1.33
C THR A 298 -24.78 19.70 1.93
N ARG A 299 -24.19 19.26 3.02
CA ARG A 299 -24.59 18.07 3.80
C ARG A 299 -25.14 18.48 5.13
N ILE A 300 -26.33 17.96 5.49
CA ILE A 300 -26.86 18.08 6.85
C ILE A 300 -26.03 17.19 7.76
N LYS A 301 -25.29 17.81 8.65
CA LYS A 301 -24.43 17.10 9.60
C LYS A 301 -25.23 16.64 10.81
N MET A 302 -24.85 15.49 11.38
CA MET A 302 -25.38 15.05 12.66
C MET A 302 -24.94 16.01 13.76
N ASP A 303 -25.93 16.66 14.42
CA ASP A 303 -25.67 17.62 15.50
C ASP A 303 -26.37 17.22 16.82
N HIS A 304 -26.78 15.95 16.97
CA HIS A 304 -27.33 15.48 18.24
C HIS A 304 -26.19 15.41 19.28
N PRO A 305 -26.28 16.14 20.41
CA PRO A 305 -25.15 16.34 21.31
C PRO A 305 -24.58 15.04 21.85
N VAL A 306 -25.39 14.07 22.27
CA VAL A 306 -24.93 12.80 22.80
C VAL A 306 -24.09 12.02 21.74
N THR A 307 -24.60 11.88 20.52
CA THR A 307 -23.90 11.18 19.43
C THR A 307 -22.62 11.90 19.04
N LYS A 308 -22.66 13.23 18.96
CA LYS A 308 -21.51 14.09 18.64
C LYS A 308 -20.39 13.91 19.66
N PHE A 309 -20.70 14.06 20.96
CA PHE A 309 -19.69 13.96 22.02
C PHE A 309 -19.19 12.53 22.21
N SER A 310 -20.04 11.50 22.04
CA SER A 310 -19.61 10.10 22.11
C SER A 310 -18.64 9.73 20.99
N ILE A 311 -18.95 10.10 19.73
CA ILE A 311 -18.05 9.84 18.59
C ILE A 311 -16.78 10.69 18.70
N PHE A 312 -16.89 11.95 19.12
CA PHE A 312 -15.72 12.81 19.35
C PHE A 312 -14.81 12.22 20.43
N GLY A 313 -15.36 11.80 21.57
CA GLY A 313 -14.60 11.18 22.67
C GLY A 313 -13.91 9.89 22.23
N LEU A 314 -14.60 9.03 21.47
CA LEU A 314 -14.03 7.81 20.93
C LEU A 314 -12.88 8.10 19.95
N CYS A 315 -13.05 9.05 19.03
CA CYS A 315 -11.99 9.48 18.12
C CYS A 315 -10.79 10.08 18.88
N LEU A 316 -11.07 10.83 19.97
CA LEU A 316 -10.01 11.43 20.79
C LEU A 316 -9.19 10.36 21.53
N VAL A 317 -9.85 9.35 22.11
CA VAL A 317 -9.16 8.20 22.77
C VAL A 317 -8.31 7.44 21.76
N LEU A 318 -8.86 7.11 20.60
CA LEU A 318 -8.13 6.40 19.55
C LEU A 318 -6.96 7.24 19.02
N ALA A 319 -7.14 8.54 18.81
CA ALA A 319 -6.07 9.44 18.44
C ALA A 319 -4.99 9.51 19.53
N GLY A 320 -5.39 9.58 20.80
CA GLY A 320 -4.47 9.54 21.95
C GLY A 320 -3.63 8.27 21.98
N ILE A 321 -4.21 7.11 21.71
CA ILE A 321 -3.48 5.84 21.60
C ILE A 321 -2.46 5.91 20.47
N ILE A 322 -2.84 6.39 19.29
CA ILE A 322 -1.94 6.51 18.15
C ILE A 322 -0.76 7.43 18.48
N PHE A 323 -1.03 8.60 19.06
CA PHE A 323 0.03 9.53 19.47
C PHE A 323 0.90 8.97 20.59
N LEU A 324 0.34 8.20 21.51
CA LEU A 324 1.11 7.52 22.55
C LEU A 324 2.13 6.55 21.94
N PHE A 325 1.69 5.74 20.95
CA PHE A 325 2.58 4.80 20.28
C PHE A 325 3.71 5.51 19.52
N TYR A 326 3.40 6.50 18.70
CA TYR A 326 4.43 7.25 17.96
C TYR A 326 5.31 8.10 18.88
N GLY A 327 4.72 8.73 19.88
CA GLY A 327 5.43 9.53 20.87
C GLY A 327 6.41 8.69 21.69
N MET A 328 6.06 7.43 21.96
CA MET A 328 6.97 6.53 22.67
C MET A 328 8.21 6.16 21.85
N VAL A 329 8.09 6.00 20.54
CA VAL A 329 9.27 5.78 19.68
C VAL A 329 10.14 7.04 19.65
N PHE A 330 9.51 8.22 19.53
CA PHE A 330 10.26 9.47 19.61
C PHE A 330 10.97 9.62 20.97
N PHE A 331 10.30 9.36 22.09
CA PHE A 331 10.90 9.38 23.41
C PHE A 331 12.02 8.33 23.54
N GLY A 332 11.77 7.09 23.09
CA GLY A 332 12.74 5.99 23.12
C GLY A 332 14.03 6.29 22.36
N SER A 333 13.94 7.07 21.27
CA SER A 333 15.11 7.49 20.49
C SER A 333 16.06 8.42 21.22
N LEU A 334 15.57 9.14 22.23
CA LEU A 334 16.33 10.06 23.08
C LEU A 334 16.86 9.39 24.35
N VAL A 335 16.47 8.15 24.63
CA VAL A 335 16.92 7.39 25.81
C VAL A 335 18.24 6.70 25.51
N LYS A 336 19.20 6.73 26.45
CA LYS A 336 20.55 6.18 26.25
C LYS A 336 20.52 4.68 25.99
N LEU A 337 19.82 3.91 26.82
CA LEU A 337 19.65 2.48 26.66
C LEU A 337 18.31 2.06 27.29
N TRP A 338 17.37 1.68 26.45
CA TRP A 338 16.02 1.32 26.91
C TRP A 338 16.05 0.14 27.89
N GLY A 339 15.35 0.28 29.00
CA GLY A 339 15.27 -0.76 30.03
C GLY A 339 16.39 -0.78 31.07
N ALA A 340 17.54 -0.15 30.78
CA ALA A 340 18.69 -0.11 31.68
C ALA A 340 19.04 1.32 32.12
N ASN A 341 19.18 2.25 31.20
CA ASN A 341 19.57 3.63 31.49
C ASN A 341 18.68 4.60 30.72
N HIS A 342 17.74 5.24 31.42
CA HIS A 342 16.74 6.16 30.83
C HIS A 342 17.21 7.62 30.80
N SER A 343 18.50 7.91 31.03
CA SER A 343 19.02 9.26 30.83
C SER A 343 18.89 9.69 29.37
N LEU A 344 18.52 10.94 29.16
CA LEU A 344 18.34 11.49 27.81
C LEU A 344 19.71 11.70 27.14
N THR A 345 19.79 11.36 25.86
CA THR A 345 21.00 11.50 25.05
C THR A 345 20.66 11.72 23.57
N ILE A 346 21.56 12.35 22.87
CA ILE A 346 21.54 12.45 21.40
C ILE A 346 22.51 11.47 20.72
N ASN A 347 23.19 10.61 21.51
CA ASN A 347 24.22 9.71 20.99
C ASN A 347 23.65 8.68 20.01
N ASN A 348 22.37 8.25 20.19
CA ASN A 348 21.70 7.38 19.25
C ASN A 348 21.64 8.02 17.86
N TYR A 349 21.32 9.32 17.76
CA TYR A 349 21.34 10.05 16.50
C TYR A 349 22.75 10.22 15.94
N LYS A 350 23.77 10.46 16.79
CA LYS A 350 25.17 10.48 16.34
C LYS A 350 25.53 9.14 15.71
N HIS A 351 25.15 8.02 16.33
CA HIS A 351 25.37 6.67 15.78
C HIS A 351 24.66 6.50 14.42
N VAL A 352 23.41 6.91 14.31
CA VAL A 352 22.62 6.84 13.06
C VAL A 352 23.30 7.61 11.93
N PHE A 353 23.87 8.82 12.21
CA PHE A 353 24.53 9.64 11.20
C PHE A 353 26.01 9.34 10.98
N THR A 354 26.63 8.48 11.80
CA THR A 354 28.01 8.00 11.59
C THR A 354 28.02 6.59 11.02
N VAL A 355 27.74 5.59 11.83
CA VAL A 355 27.73 4.18 11.43
C VAL A 355 26.53 3.85 10.54
N GLY A 356 25.36 4.42 10.84
CA GLY A 356 24.11 4.19 10.12
C GLY A 356 23.97 4.96 8.80
N TRP A 357 24.90 5.88 8.49
CA TRP A 357 24.80 6.75 7.31
C TRP A 357 24.72 5.99 5.98
N GLU A 358 25.44 4.91 5.85
CA GLU A 358 25.42 4.09 4.63
C GLU A 358 24.01 3.53 4.36
N PHE A 359 23.29 3.06 5.36
CA PHE A 359 21.91 2.56 5.22
C PHE A 359 20.95 3.68 4.79
N ILE A 360 21.11 4.88 5.35
CA ILE A 360 20.31 6.06 4.97
C ILE A 360 20.60 6.44 3.53
N LYS A 361 21.88 6.58 3.18
CA LYS A 361 22.33 6.94 1.83
C LYS A 361 21.82 5.96 0.79
N ASP A 362 22.00 4.67 1.02
CA ASP A 362 21.55 3.62 0.12
C ASP A 362 20.03 3.65 -0.08
N THR A 363 19.28 3.77 1.03
CA THR A 363 17.81 3.87 0.96
C THR A 363 17.36 5.08 0.15
N LEU A 364 17.96 6.25 0.39
CA LEU A 364 17.62 7.48 -0.33
C LEU A 364 17.98 7.39 -1.81
N ILE A 365 19.16 6.89 -2.16
CA ILE A 365 19.62 6.75 -3.55
C ILE A 365 18.70 5.78 -4.30
N LEU A 366 18.51 4.57 -3.75
CA LEU A 366 17.72 3.53 -4.41
C LEU A 366 16.26 3.94 -4.58
N SER A 367 15.66 4.56 -3.56
CA SER A 367 14.28 5.06 -3.62
C SER A 367 14.14 6.24 -4.59
N SER A 368 15.12 7.17 -4.61
CA SER A 368 15.11 8.33 -5.51
C SER A 368 15.29 7.96 -6.98
N ILE A 369 15.99 6.87 -7.28
CA ILE A 369 16.13 6.34 -8.64
C ILE A 369 14.87 5.54 -9.04
N ALA A 370 14.38 4.68 -8.16
CA ALA A 370 13.25 3.81 -8.47
C ALA A 370 11.94 4.58 -8.67
N THR A 371 11.68 5.59 -7.83
CA THR A 371 10.40 6.31 -7.82
C THR A 371 10.06 6.99 -9.14
N PRO A 372 10.92 7.84 -9.76
CA PRO A 372 10.58 8.47 -11.02
C PRO A 372 10.43 7.47 -12.16
N ILE A 373 11.24 6.40 -12.17
CA ILE A 373 11.15 5.35 -13.20
C ILE A 373 9.81 4.62 -13.08
N ALA A 374 9.43 4.23 -11.86
CA ALA A 374 8.14 3.59 -11.58
C ALA A 374 6.97 4.49 -11.98
N GLY A 375 7.03 5.79 -11.64
CA GLY A 375 5.98 6.75 -11.98
C GLY A 375 5.82 6.94 -13.48
N ILE A 376 6.92 7.10 -14.22
CA ILE A 376 6.89 7.22 -15.69
C ILE A 376 6.33 5.94 -16.32
N LEU A 377 6.83 4.77 -15.90
CA LEU A 377 6.36 3.49 -16.39
C LEU A 377 4.86 3.29 -16.11
N ALA A 378 4.40 3.63 -14.91
CA ALA A 378 2.99 3.56 -14.54
C ALA A 378 2.11 4.44 -15.42
N MET A 379 2.53 5.68 -15.72
CA MET A 379 1.78 6.57 -16.60
C MET A 379 1.77 6.09 -18.05
N ILE A 380 2.87 5.55 -18.55
CA ILE A 380 2.92 4.93 -19.89
C ILE A 380 1.93 3.76 -19.96
N ILE A 381 1.93 2.87 -18.97
CA ILE A 381 0.99 1.74 -18.93
C ILE A 381 -0.45 2.24 -18.85
N ALA A 382 -0.75 3.20 -17.98
CA ALA A 382 -2.09 3.78 -17.86
C ALA A 382 -2.57 4.40 -19.18
N PHE A 383 -1.71 5.17 -19.86
CA PHE A 383 -2.02 5.74 -21.17
C PHE A 383 -2.29 4.65 -22.22
N LEU A 384 -1.43 3.65 -22.32
CA LEU A 384 -1.61 2.54 -23.26
C LEU A 384 -2.91 1.79 -22.99
N VAL A 385 -3.23 1.52 -21.71
CA VAL A 385 -4.43 0.80 -21.30
C VAL A 385 -5.70 1.62 -21.53
N VAL A 386 -5.70 2.94 -21.36
CA VAL A 386 -6.91 3.75 -21.50
C VAL A 386 -7.11 4.21 -22.95
N ARG A 387 -6.07 4.74 -23.58
CA ARG A 387 -6.17 5.47 -24.87
C ARG A 387 -5.88 4.63 -26.12
N LYS A 388 -5.15 3.51 -25.97
CA LYS A 388 -4.77 2.71 -27.16
C LYS A 388 -5.51 1.36 -27.17
N ASN A 389 -5.76 0.86 -28.38
CA ASN A 389 -6.33 -0.48 -28.59
C ASN A 389 -5.27 -1.36 -29.26
N PHE A 390 -4.87 -2.42 -28.56
CA PHE A 390 -3.90 -3.39 -29.05
C PHE A 390 -4.15 -4.79 -28.46
N PRO A 391 -3.69 -5.85 -29.14
CA PRO A 391 -3.75 -7.21 -28.61
C PRO A 391 -2.93 -7.32 -27.34
N GLY A 392 -3.49 -7.97 -26.30
CA GLY A 392 -2.80 -8.10 -25.01
C GLY A 392 -3.03 -6.95 -24.02
N LYS A 393 -3.72 -5.87 -24.38
CA LYS A 393 -4.06 -4.74 -23.50
C LYS A 393 -4.57 -5.18 -22.13
N ARG A 394 -5.53 -6.13 -22.08
CA ARG A 394 -6.09 -6.64 -20.84
C ARG A 394 -5.07 -7.44 -20.01
N LEU A 395 -4.16 -8.15 -20.69
CA LEU A 395 -3.09 -8.87 -20.02
C LEU A 395 -2.08 -7.90 -19.41
N MET A 396 -1.69 -6.85 -20.13
CA MET A 396 -0.83 -5.78 -19.61
C MET A 396 -1.44 -5.14 -18.36
N GLU A 397 -2.73 -4.77 -18.39
CA GLU A 397 -3.45 -4.25 -17.23
C GLU A 397 -3.48 -5.25 -16.08
N LEU A 398 -3.80 -6.51 -16.34
CA LEU A 398 -3.89 -7.54 -15.32
C LEU A 398 -2.53 -7.78 -14.66
N VAL A 399 -1.46 -7.93 -15.43
CA VAL A 399 -0.11 -8.19 -14.91
C VAL A 399 0.39 -6.99 -14.12
N SER A 400 0.20 -5.76 -14.61
CA SER A 400 0.62 -4.56 -13.87
C SER A 400 -0.13 -4.38 -12.54
N LEU A 401 -1.39 -4.80 -12.45
CA LEU A 401 -2.18 -4.74 -11.21
C LEU A 401 -2.00 -5.96 -10.31
N LEU A 402 -1.39 -7.06 -10.81
CA LEU A 402 -1.17 -8.28 -10.04
C LEU A 402 -0.29 -8.04 -8.82
N THR A 403 0.62 -7.06 -8.90
CA THR A 403 1.52 -6.71 -7.78
C THR A 403 0.80 -6.24 -6.53
N PHE A 404 -0.45 -5.77 -6.63
CA PHE A 404 -1.30 -5.52 -5.46
C PHE A 404 -1.67 -6.77 -4.67
N ALA A 405 -1.83 -7.88 -5.38
CA ALA A 405 -2.28 -9.14 -4.79
C ALA A 405 -1.12 -9.98 -4.25
N VAL A 406 0.10 -9.72 -4.71
CA VAL A 406 1.27 -10.52 -4.36
C VAL A 406 1.93 -9.96 -3.10
N PRO A 407 2.00 -10.74 -1.99
CA PRO A 407 2.73 -10.35 -0.79
C PRO A 407 4.20 -10.02 -1.07
N GLY A 408 4.76 -9.04 -0.36
CA GLY A 408 6.15 -8.63 -0.56
C GLY A 408 7.15 -9.76 -0.37
N THR A 409 6.95 -10.63 0.60
CA THR A 409 7.78 -11.83 0.83
C THR A 409 7.80 -12.74 -0.40
N VAL A 410 6.64 -12.96 -1.04
CA VAL A 410 6.54 -13.76 -2.27
C VAL A 410 7.34 -13.11 -3.40
N VAL A 411 7.24 -11.77 -3.56
CA VAL A 411 8.03 -11.04 -4.57
C VAL A 411 9.52 -11.19 -4.30
N GLY A 412 9.97 -11.00 -3.05
CA GLY A 412 11.38 -11.12 -2.67
C GLY A 412 11.95 -12.51 -2.93
N ILE A 413 11.21 -13.56 -2.55
CA ILE A 413 11.57 -14.95 -2.83
C ILE A 413 11.66 -15.19 -4.36
N GLY A 414 10.68 -14.69 -5.12
CA GLY A 414 10.70 -14.82 -6.58
C GLY A 414 11.90 -14.13 -7.21
N TYR A 415 12.30 -12.97 -6.72
CA TYR A 415 13.45 -12.21 -7.23
C TYR A 415 14.76 -12.95 -6.98
N ILE A 416 14.99 -13.50 -5.79
CA ILE A 416 16.21 -14.27 -5.53
C ILE A 416 16.24 -15.54 -6.39
N LEU A 417 15.12 -16.22 -6.57
CA LEU A 417 15.05 -17.42 -7.42
C LEU A 417 15.23 -17.12 -8.91
N ALA A 418 14.74 -15.98 -9.38
CA ALA A 418 14.81 -15.61 -10.80
C ALA A 418 16.17 -15.01 -11.20
N PHE A 419 16.83 -14.27 -10.28
CA PHE A 419 17.97 -13.43 -10.60
C PHE A 419 19.26 -13.81 -9.86
N ASN A 420 19.33 -15.00 -9.28
CA ASN A 420 20.55 -15.55 -8.67
C ASN A 420 21.30 -16.51 -9.59
N GLN A 421 20.83 -16.71 -10.83
CA GLN A 421 21.40 -17.66 -11.79
C GLN A 421 21.46 -17.05 -13.20
N PRO A 422 22.38 -17.51 -14.07
CA PRO A 422 22.37 -17.12 -15.48
C PRO A 422 21.00 -17.36 -16.14
N PRO A 423 20.60 -16.57 -17.14
CA PRO A 423 21.40 -15.58 -17.86
C PRO A 423 21.47 -14.18 -17.22
N LEU A 424 20.65 -13.86 -16.25
CA LEU A 424 20.56 -12.52 -15.64
C LEU A 424 20.82 -12.59 -14.14
N VAL A 425 22.07 -12.45 -13.74
CA VAL A 425 22.47 -12.44 -12.33
C VAL A 425 22.48 -11.01 -11.81
N LEU A 426 21.52 -10.68 -10.93
CA LEU A 426 21.38 -9.35 -10.33
C LEU A 426 21.58 -9.33 -8.81
N THR A 427 21.66 -10.49 -8.16
CA THR A 427 21.88 -10.59 -6.71
C THR A 427 23.15 -9.86 -6.27
N GLY A 428 23.08 -9.16 -5.14
CA GLY A 428 24.19 -8.37 -4.63
C GLY A 428 24.38 -7.00 -5.28
N THR A 429 23.55 -6.62 -6.26
CA THR A 429 23.63 -5.32 -6.96
C THR A 429 22.52 -4.36 -6.54
N ALA A 430 22.75 -3.04 -6.72
CA ALA A 430 21.71 -2.02 -6.57
C ALA A 430 20.52 -2.26 -7.53
N ALA A 431 20.80 -2.81 -8.71
CA ALA A 431 19.81 -3.00 -9.76
C ALA A 431 18.66 -3.90 -9.32
N ILE A 432 18.93 -5.00 -8.59
CA ILE A 432 17.84 -5.89 -8.13
C ILE A 432 16.87 -5.17 -7.19
N ILE A 433 17.37 -4.30 -6.30
CA ILE A 433 16.55 -3.56 -5.35
C ILE A 433 15.75 -2.47 -6.08
N ILE A 434 16.38 -1.73 -7.00
CA ILE A 434 15.71 -0.71 -7.82
C ILE A 434 14.59 -1.34 -8.65
N LEU A 435 14.86 -2.45 -9.34
CA LEU A 435 13.87 -3.16 -10.15
C LEU A 435 12.74 -3.72 -9.29
N LEU A 436 13.06 -4.27 -8.12
CA LEU A 436 12.08 -4.73 -7.16
C LEU A 436 11.15 -3.59 -6.72
N PHE A 437 11.69 -2.41 -6.38
CA PHE A 437 10.91 -1.24 -6.02
C PHE A 437 10.00 -0.79 -7.17
N ILE A 438 10.53 -0.69 -8.40
CA ILE A 438 9.79 -0.27 -9.58
C ILE A 438 8.58 -1.18 -9.79
N PHE A 439 8.80 -2.49 -9.89
CA PHE A 439 7.75 -3.42 -10.32
C PHE A 439 6.80 -3.84 -9.20
N ARG A 440 7.23 -3.83 -7.94
CA ARG A 440 6.37 -4.12 -6.80
C ARG A 440 5.32 -3.04 -6.56
N ASP A 441 5.71 -1.77 -6.63
CA ASP A 441 4.82 -0.66 -6.28
C ASP A 441 4.17 0.00 -7.51
N LEU A 442 4.38 -0.57 -8.70
CA LEU A 442 3.86 -0.11 -9.99
C LEU A 442 2.33 0.01 -10.04
N ALA A 443 1.63 -0.93 -9.39
CA ALA A 443 0.18 -1.06 -9.47
C ALA A 443 -0.59 0.19 -9.01
N VAL A 444 -0.10 0.88 -7.97
CA VAL A 444 -0.75 2.10 -7.46
C VAL A 444 -0.70 3.21 -8.50
N GLY A 445 0.48 3.45 -9.07
CA GLY A 445 0.66 4.45 -10.12
C GLY A 445 -0.19 4.15 -11.36
N VAL A 446 -0.26 2.88 -11.78
CA VAL A 446 -1.09 2.45 -12.92
C VAL A 446 -2.58 2.68 -12.62
N GLN A 447 -3.05 2.30 -11.45
CA GLN A 447 -4.47 2.44 -11.08
C GLN A 447 -4.89 3.91 -10.98
N THR A 448 -4.08 4.75 -10.34
CA THR A 448 -4.35 6.19 -10.25
C THR A 448 -4.31 6.85 -11.63
N GLY A 449 -3.32 6.50 -12.46
CA GLY A 449 -3.23 6.98 -13.83
C GLY A 449 -4.43 6.56 -14.71
N ILE A 450 -4.89 5.31 -14.58
CA ILE A 450 -6.10 4.84 -15.30
C ILE A 450 -7.33 5.62 -14.84
N ALA A 451 -7.51 5.80 -13.53
CA ALA A 451 -8.66 6.51 -12.97
C ALA A 451 -8.73 7.96 -13.44
N GLU A 452 -7.60 8.66 -13.47
CA GLU A 452 -7.53 10.05 -13.92
C GLU A 452 -7.75 10.18 -15.43
N LEU A 453 -7.10 9.33 -16.24
CA LEU A 453 -7.30 9.34 -17.69
C LEU A 453 -8.74 9.01 -18.09
N GLN A 454 -9.48 8.22 -17.31
CA GLN A 454 -10.88 7.92 -17.56
C GLN A 454 -11.80 9.12 -17.27
N GLN A 455 -11.38 10.08 -16.45
CA GLN A 455 -12.14 11.30 -16.16
C GLN A 455 -11.94 12.40 -17.22
N ILE A 456 -10.87 12.30 -18.04
CA ILE A 456 -10.60 13.25 -19.13
C ILE A 456 -11.41 12.84 -20.36
N ASP A 457 -12.24 13.76 -20.84
CA ASP A 457 -13.05 13.54 -22.04
C ASP A 457 -12.13 13.31 -23.27
N PRO A 458 -12.29 12.20 -23.99
CA PRO A 458 -11.52 11.92 -25.21
C PRO A 458 -11.61 13.01 -26.29
N SER A 459 -12.71 13.77 -26.33
CA SER A 459 -12.91 14.87 -27.29
C SER A 459 -11.82 15.95 -27.23
N ILE A 460 -11.19 16.14 -26.06
CA ILE A 460 -10.08 17.08 -25.90
C ILE A 460 -8.84 16.62 -26.71
N GLU A 461 -8.58 15.32 -26.72
CA GLU A 461 -7.47 14.74 -27.48
C GLU A 461 -7.82 14.66 -28.99
N GLU A 462 -9.07 14.38 -29.33
CA GLU A 462 -9.58 14.38 -30.70
C GLU A 462 -9.48 15.77 -31.33
N ALA A 463 -9.92 16.82 -30.63
CA ALA A 463 -9.77 18.20 -31.07
C ALA A 463 -8.32 18.62 -31.35
N SER A 464 -7.38 18.13 -30.53
CA SER A 464 -5.95 18.36 -30.76
C SER A 464 -5.47 17.70 -32.05
N THR A 465 -5.95 16.50 -32.33
CA THR A 465 -5.61 15.76 -33.57
C THR A 465 -6.22 16.42 -34.79
N ASP A 466 -7.46 16.90 -34.71
CA ASP A 466 -8.15 17.64 -35.77
C ASP A 466 -7.45 18.96 -36.12
N LEU A 467 -6.79 19.58 -35.15
CA LEU A 467 -5.92 20.74 -35.32
C LEU A 467 -4.52 20.40 -35.87
N GLY A 468 -4.27 19.13 -36.25
CA GLY A 468 -3.04 18.66 -36.88
C GLY A 468 -1.93 18.28 -35.92
N ALA A 469 -2.19 18.19 -34.60
CA ALA A 469 -1.19 17.71 -33.64
C ALA A 469 -1.01 16.20 -33.75
N ASP A 470 0.25 15.75 -33.67
CA ASP A 470 0.55 14.33 -33.57
C ASP A 470 0.27 13.78 -32.14
N SER A 471 0.23 12.46 -32.02
CA SER A 471 -0.02 11.78 -30.72
C SER A 471 0.97 12.17 -29.62
N SER A 472 2.23 12.47 -29.99
CA SER A 472 3.28 12.88 -29.05
C SER A 472 3.06 14.30 -28.54
N HIS A 473 2.66 15.21 -29.43
CA HIS A 473 2.33 16.59 -29.09
C HIS A 473 1.10 16.65 -28.17
N THR A 474 0.03 15.94 -28.55
CA THR A 474 -1.21 15.82 -27.74
C THR A 474 -0.89 15.28 -26.34
N PHE A 475 -0.11 14.20 -26.26
CA PHE A 475 0.29 13.65 -24.96
C PHE A 475 1.06 14.65 -24.11
N ARG A 476 2.10 15.29 -24.67
CA ARG A 476 2.98 16.18 -23.90
C ARG A 476 2.32 17.50 -23.50
N LYS A 477 1.47 18.07 -24.38
CA LYS A 477 0.91 19.42 -24.19
C LYS A 477 -0.48 19.42 -23.56
N ILE A 478 -1.23 18.31 -23.68
CA ILE A 478 -2.61 18.21 -23.20
C ILE A 478 -2.73 17.12 -22.13
N THR A 479 -2.49 15.85 -22.47
CA THR A 479 -2.77 14.74 -21.57
C THR A 479 -1.87 14.75 -20.34
N LEU A 480 -0.56 14.88 -20.53
CA LEU A 480 0.40 14.87 -19.42
C LEU A 480 0.16 16.00 -18.39
N PRO A 481 -0.12 17.26 -18.80
CA PRO A 481 -0.47 18.30 -17.85
C PRO A 481 -1.77 18.06 -17.06
N LEU A 482 -2.74 17.41 -17.67
CA LEU A 482 -4.01 17.10 -17.00
C LEU A 482 -3.87 16.00 -15.97
N ILE A 483 -3.02 14.98 -16.23
CA ILE A 483 -2.77 13.87 -15.28
C ILE A 483 -1.64 14.17 -14.27
N THR A 484 -1.03 15.34 -14.37
CA THR A 484 0.10 15.74 -13.50
C THR A 484 -0.21 15.57 -11.99
N PRO A 485 -1.38 15.95 -11.44
CA PRO A 485 -1.69 15.77 -10.02
C PRO A 485 -1.69 14.29 -9.61
N ALA A 486 -2.27 13.40 -10.44
CA ALA A 486 -2.27 11.96 -10.18
C ALA A 486 -0.85 11.37 -10.26
N PHE A 487 -0.05 11.81 -11.23
CA PHE A 487 1.34 11.40 -11.35
C PHE A 487 2.14 11.69 -10.08
N TYR A 488 2.03 12.90 -9.54
CA TYR A 488 2.74 13.26 -8.32
C TYR A 488 2.24 12.54 -7.07
N SER A 489 0.93 12.32 -6.94
CA SER A 489 0.40 11.52 -5.83
C SER A 489 0.90 10.08 -5.89
N GLY A 490 0.99 9.51 -7.09
CA GLY A 490 1.60 8.21 -7.34
C GLY A 490 3.08 8.17 -6.96
N LEU A 491 3.87 9.20 -7.36
CA LEU A 491 5.28 9.32 -6.99
C LEU A 491 5.47 9.39 -5.46
N ALA A 492 4.67 10.22 -4.78
CA ALA A 492 4.74 10.36 -3.33
C ALA A 492 4.46 9.03 -2.63
N PHE A 493 3.42 8.31 -3.06
CA PHE A 493 3.10 6.99 -2.52
C PHE A 493 4.23 5.98 -2.78
N THR A 494 4.72 5.89 -4.02
CA THR A 494 5.82 4.98 -4.38
C THR A 494 7.08 5.27 -3.57
N PHE A 495 7.46 6.56 -3.41
CA PHE A 495 8.61 6.94 -2.61
C PHE A 495 8.49 6.47 -1.15
N VAL A 496 7.32 6.72 -0.51
CA VAL A 496 7.06 6.26 0.86
C VAL A 496 7.18 4.73 0.95
N LYS A 497 6.61 4.00 -0.02
CA LYS A 497 6.68 2.53 -0.05
C LYS A 497 8.10 2.00 -0.25
N CYS A 498 8.91 2.64 -1.09
CA CYS A 498 10.32 2.29 -1.25
C CYS A 498 11.11 2.54 0.05
N MET A 499 10.92 3.71 0.67
CA MET A 499 11.59 4.08 1.92
C MET A 499 11.24 3.15 3.09
N THR A 500 10.00 2.64 3.12
CA THR A 500 9.50 1.79 4.23
C THR A 500 9.49 0.29 3.90
N ALA A 501 10.04 -0.11 2.74
CA ALA A 501 10.03 -1.49 2.31
C ALA A 501 10.90 -2.38 3.21
N ILE A 502 10.36 -3.54 3.59
CA ILE A 502 11.10 -4.58 4.32
C ILE A 502 10.80 -5.98 3.78
N SER A 503 9.53 -6.35 3.63
CA SER A 503 9.10 -7.73 3.36
C SER A 503 9.66 -8.36 2.08
N ALA A 504 9.91 -7.56 1.04
CA ALA A 504 10.49 -8.04 -0.20
C ALA A 504 12.00 -7.87 -0.23
N VAL A 505 12.50 -6.73 0.29
CA VAL A 505 13.92 -6.38 0.16
C VAL A 505 14.83 -7.19 1.06
N ILE A 506 14.31 -7.75 2.16
CA ILE A 506 15.10 -8.57 3.09
C ILE A 506 15.74 -9.80 2.40
N PHE A 507 15.18 -10.26 1.30
CA PHE A 507 15.72 -11.38 0.51
C PHE A 507 16.82 -10.96 -0.48
N VAL A 508 16.88 -9.67 -0.86
CA VAL A 508 17.74 -9.19 -1.96
C VAL A 508 18.80 -8.17 -1.52
N VAL A 509 18.76 -7.72 -0.27
CA VAL A 509 19.82 -6.87 0.30
C VAL A 509 21.16 -7.63 0.37
N SER A 510 22.24 -6.90 0.42
CA SER A 510 23.60 -7.45 0.48
C SER A 510 24.47 -6.60 1.39
N GLY A 511 25.69 -7.07 1.70
CA GLY A 511 26.64 -6.29 2.48
C GLY A 511 27.05 -4.95 1.82
N LYS A 512 26.89 -4.85 0.48
CA LYS A 512 27.22 -3.62 -0.28
C LYS A 512 26.03 -2.67 -0.40
N TRP A 513 24.81 -3.20 -0.48
CA TRP A 513 23.57 -2.41 -0.63
C TRP A 513 22.59 -2.85 0.41
N ASN A 514 22.36 -2.00 1.40
CA ASN A 514 21.47 -2.30 2.51
C ASN A 514 20.54 -1.12 2.78
N LEU A 515 19.47 -1.36 3.54
CA LEU A 515 18.42 -0.38 3.75
C LEU A 515 18.25 -0.04 5.24
N ILE A 516 17.82 1.18 5.51
CA ILE A 516 17.55 1.65 6.88
C ILE A 516 16.51 0.77 7.60
N THR A 517 15.55 0.19 6.89
CA THR A 517 14.54 -0.73 7.44
C THR A 517 15.16 -2.03 7.95
N ILE A 518 16.21 -2.52 7.30
CA ILE A 518 16.97 -3.70 7.74
C ILE A 518 17.85 -3.34 8.94
N ALA A 519 18.45 -2.14 8.96
CA ALA A 519 19.21 -1.66 10.11
C ALA A 519 18.33 -1.53 11.37
N ILE A 520 17.08 -1.07 11.22
CA ILE A 520 16.12 -1.02 12.32
C ILE A 520 15.83 -2.44 12.84
N LEU A 521 15.52 -3.39 11.94
CA LEU A 521 15.27 -4.78 12.33
C LEU A 521 16.47 -5.38 13.08
N GLY A 522 17.68 -5.22 12.53
CA GLY A 522 18.90 -5.68 13.17
C GLY A 522 19.15 -5.04 14.55
N SER A 523 18.83 -3.76 14.72
CA SER A 523 18.92 -3.09 16.03
C SER A 523 17.93 -3.68 17.05
N VAL A 524 16.70 -4.03 16.61
CA VAL A 524 15.71 -4.69 17.46
C VAL A 524 16.16 -6.10 17.83
N GLU A 525 16.69 -6.88 16.88
CA GLU A 525 17.21 -8.23 17.11
C GLU A 525 18.39 -8.22 18.11
N ASN A 526 19.24 -7.21 18.04
CA ASN A 526 20.33 -6.97 18.98
C ASN A 526 19.87 -6.37 20.32
N SER A 527 18.55 -6.21 20.53
CA SER A 527 17.97 -5.62 21.73
C SER A 527 18.35 -4.14 21.96
N ASP A 528 18.85 -3.43 20.94
CA ASP A 528 19.13 -1.99 21.00
C ASP A 528 17.92 -1.18 20.52
N LEU A 529 16.88 -1.18 21.37
CA LEU A 529 15.61 -0.55 21.06
C LEU A 529 15.72 0.97 20.90
N SER A 530 16.69 1.60 21.59
CA SER A 530 16.91 3.05 21.49
C SER A 530 17.50 3.44 20.14
N GLN A 531 18.44 2.68 19.60
CA GLN A 531 18.95 2.89 18.23
C GLN A 531 17.87 2.60 17.17
N ALA A 532 17.13 1.50 17.33
CA ALA A 532 16.00 1.18 16.44
C ALA A 532 14.98 2.34 16.38
N ALA A 533 14.69 2.94 17.54
CA ALA A 533 13.81 4.10 17.63
C ALA A 533 14.41 5.33 16.94
N ALA A 534 15.71 5.60 17.10
CA ALA A 534 16.38 6.72 16.42
C ALA A 534 16.38 6.56 14.90
N PHE A 535 16.71 5.39 14.36
CA PHE A 535 16.57 5.10 12.93
C PHE A 535 15.13 5.30 12.45
N SER A 536 14.13 4.85 13.23
CA SER A 536 12.70 4.98 12.87
C SER A 536 12.25 6.45 12.83
N VAL A 537 12.74 7.31 13.70
CA VAL A 537 12.46 8.75 13.67
C VAL A 537 13.13 9.40 12.46
N VAL A 538 14.39 9.06 12.19
CA VAL A 538 15.16 9.62 11.06
C VAL A 538 14.50 9.30 9.72
N ILE A 539 14.05 8.06 9.49
CA ILE A 539 13.38 7.70 8.24
C ILE A 539 12.06 8.48 8.05
N ILE A 540 11.28 8.69 9.12
CA ILE A 540 10.07 9.51 9.06
C ILE A 540 10.39 10.95 8.67
N VAL A 541 11.42 11.54 9.26
CA VAL A 541 11.85 12.90 8.91
C VAL A 541 12.23 13.00 7.44
N PHE A 542 13.00 12.04 6.89
CA PHE A 542 13.33 12.02 5.47
C PHE A 542 12.11 11.84 4.57
N ILE A 543 11.16 10.98 4.96
CA ILE A 543 9.90 10.80 4.21
C ILE A 543 9.10 12.11 4.20
N LEU A 544 8.94 12.78 5.34
CA LEU A 544 8.20 14.04 5.43
C LEU A 544 8.88 15.15 4.61
N LEU A 545 10.20 15.24 4.65
CA LEU A 545 10.97 16.18 3.82
C LEU A 545 10.79 15.91 2.33
N ALA A 546 10.82 14.65 1.92
CA ALA A 546 10.61 14.27 0.52
C ALA A 546 9.18 14.56 0.06
N LEU A 547 8.17 14.24 0.88
CA LEU A 547 6.78 14.56 0.59
C LEU A 547 6.56 16.08 0.48
N TRP A 548 7.17 16.85 1.37
CA TRP A 548 7.15 18.31 1.30
C TRP A 548 7.80 18.81 0.01
N LEU A 549 8.96 18.26 -0.37
CA LEU A 549 9.65 18.63 -1.61
C LEU A 549 8.81 18.28 -2.86
N ILE A 550 8.23 17.07 -2.91
CA ILE A 550 7.35 16.68 -4.00
C ILE A 550 6.17 17.64 -4.10
N GLN A 551 5.51 17.95 -2.97
CA GLN A 551 4.37 18.88 -2.94
C GLN A 551 4.77 20.29 -3.37
N PHE A 552 5.94 20.76 -2.96
CA PHE A 552 6.49 22.05 -3.38
C PHE A 552 6.72 22.13 -4.89
N LEU A 553 7.34 21.10 -5.47
CA LEU A 553 7.57 21.01 -6.92
C LEU A 553 6.24 20.95 -7.70
N VAL A 554 5.26 20.20 -7.21
CA VAL A 554 3.90 20.14 -7.80
C VAL A 554 3.26 21.52 -7.84
N ASN A 555 3.31 22.24 -6.72
CA ASN A 555 2.70 23.57 -6.61
C ASN A 555 3.37 24.58 -7.54
N GLN A 556 4.68 24.48 -7.76
CA GLN A 556 5.39 25.34 -8.71
C GLN A 556 4.99 25.05 -10.17
N ILE A 557 4.87 23.77 -10.53
CA ILE A 557 4.49 23.37 -11.89
C ILE A 557 3.00 23.63 -12.16
N GLY A 558 2.14 23.41 -11.16
CA GLY A 558 0.67 23.61 -11.26
C GLY A 558 0.20 25.04 -10.99
N GLY A 559 0.85 25.76 -10.06
CA GLY A 559 0.45 27.09 -9.60
C GLY A 559 0.59 28.19 -10.66
N GLY A 560 1.57 28.08 -11.57
CA GLY A 560 1.72 29.00 -12.70
C GLY A 560 0.56 28.96 -13.70
N ARG A 561 -0.32 27.95 -13.63
CA ARG A 561 -1.50 27.79 -14.50
C ARG A 561 -2.81 28.27 -13.87
N LYS A 562 -3.03 28.07 -12.57
CA LYS A 562 -4.20 28.63 -11.89
C LYS A 562 -4.27 30.14 -12.06
N ILE A 563 -3.14 30.81 -11.90
CA ILE A 563 -3.02 32.27 -12.09
C ILE A 563 -3.30 32.68 -13.55
N LYS A 564 -2.94 31.86 -14.55
CA LYS A 564 -3.26 32.13 -15.96
C LYS A 564 -4.72 31.90 -16.32
N PHE A 565 -5.37 30.86 -15.75
CA PHE A 565 -6.79 30.60 -15.96
C PHE A 565 -7.66 31.67 -15.30
N GLU A 566 -7.40 32.03 -14.02
CA GLU A 566 -8.12 33.12 -13.36
C GLU A 566 -7.93 34.48 -14.07
N LYS A 567 -6.73 34.77 -14.60
CA LYS A 567 -6.52 35.97 -15.43
C LYS A 567 -7.22 35.92 -16.79
N ALA A 568 -7.36 34.72 -17.38
CA ALA A 568 -8.07 34.56 -18.65
C ALA A 568 -9.58 34.68 -18.44
N GLU A 569 -10.16 34.11 -17.37
CA GLU A 569 -11.56 34.30 -17.01
C GLU A 569 -11.88 35.76 -16.62
N ALA A 570 -10.98 36.41 -15.88
CA ALA A 570 -11.13 37.83 -15.53
C ALA A 570 -11.00 38.77 -16.74
N LEU A 571 -10.33 38.35 -17.82
CA LEU A 571 -10.26 39.09 -19.08
C LEU A 571 -11.47 38.83 -20.00
N GLN A 572 -12.14 37.67 -19.87
CA GLN A 572 -13.39 37.37 -20.61
C GLN A 572 -14.64 37.91 -19.92
N SER A 573 -14.55 38.27 -18.64
CA SER A 573 -15.64 38.89 -17.88
C SER A 573 -15.62 40.43 -17.90
N ARG A 574 -14.69 41.03 -18.63
CA ARG A 574 -14.66 42.46 -18.97
C ARG A 574 -14.97 42.65 -20.46
#